data_e6dd710011f572b9c9e8a3043095a939
#
_entry.id   e6dd710011f572b9c9e8a3043095a939
#
_cell.length_a   1.000
_cell.length_b   1.000
_cell.length_c   1.000
_cell.angle_alpha   90.00
_cell.angle_beta   90.00
_cell.angle_gamma   90.00
#
_symmetry.space_group_name_H-M   'P 1'
#
loop_
_entity.id
_entity.type
_entity.pdbx_description
1 polymer ?
#
loop_
_entity_poly.entity_id
_entity_poly.type
_entity_poly.pdbx_seq_one_letter_code
_entity_poly.pdbx_strand_id
1 'polypeptide(L)'
;FSCYEGYGLTETAPLVAANGWSGPGTSRLRTVGLVANGVKVTIDTDAWDDPDRPDEGEIIVHGPNVMKGYWNNEEATKEVIIEPGVFRTGDLGKLDKDGYLAITGRVKSQFKLENGKYVSPAPLEENLKLSPLVEQAVLDGRNMLKTYLIVHPNMEAMKAAMGAAGVDA
;
A
#
# COMPACT_ATOMS: atom_id res chain seq x y z
N PHE A 1 6.92 7.82 -22.66
CA PHE A 1 7.32 6.64 -21.89
C PHE A 1 6.06 5.93 -21.40
N SER A 2 6.00 4.61 -21.59
CA SER A 2 4.97 3.79 -20.96
C SER A 2 5.54 3.30 -19.62
N CYS A 3 4.85 3.60 -18.54
CA CYS A 3 5.18 3.11 -17.20
C CYS A 3 4.20 2.00 -16.85
N TYR A 4 4.70 0.87 -16.43
CA TYR A 4 3.91 -0.26 -15.98
C TYR A 4 4.14 -0.48 -14.50
N GLU A 5 3.06 -0.54 -13.73
CA GLU A 5 3.11 -0.87 -12.32
C GLU A 5 2.84 -2.36 -12.11
N GLY A 6 3.49 -2.97 -11.15
CA GLY A 6 3.26 -4.34 -10.74
C GLY A 6 3.24 -4.46 -9.22
N TYR A 7 2.50 -5.43 -8.71
CA TYR A 7 2.44 -5.78 -7.31
C TYR A 7 2.83 -7.22 -7.10
N GLY A 8 3.62 -7.45 -6.08
CA GLY A 8 4.00 -8.77 -5.66
C GLY A 8 4.96 -8.72 -4.48
N LEU A 9 5.22 -9.89 -3.92
CA LEU A 9 6.08 -10.10 -2.75
C LEU A 9 7.04 -11.24 -3.04
N THR A 10 8.14 -11.30 -2.31
CA THR A 10 9.08 -12.44 -2.36
C THR A 10 8.36 -13.75 -2.09
N GLU A 11 7.39 -13.73 -1.18
CA GLU A 11 6.54 -14.84 -0.77
C GLU A 11 5.58 -15.32 -1.87
N THR A 12 5.44 -14.56 -2.97
CA THR A 12 4.54 -14.87 -4.09
C THR A 12 5.28 -15.05 -5.44
N ALA A 13 6.60 -15.21 -5.45
CA ALA A 13 7.51 -15.58 -6.54
C ALA A 13 7.37 -14.81 -7.89
N PRO A 14 7.49 -13.54 -7.96
CA PRO A 14 7.12 -12.45 -7.08
C PRO A 14 5.76 -11.83 -7.45
N LEU A 15 5.17 -12.15 -8.63
CA LEU A 15 4.08 -11.39 -9.25
C LEU A 15 2.70 -11.83 -8.77
N VAL A 16 1.89 -10.86 -8.34
CA VAL A 16 0.46 -11.04 -8.02
C VAL A 16 -0.43 -10.32 -9.03
N ALA A 17 -0.10 -9.07 -9.37
CA ALA A 17 -0.86 -8.26 -10.32
C ALA A 17 0.05 -7.32 -11.12
N ALA A 18 -0.35 -6.95 -12.33
CA ALA A 18 0.38 -5.98 -13.12
C ALA A 18 -0.53 -5.17 -14.06
N ASN A 19 -0.22 -3.87 -14.20
CA ASN A 19 -0.82 -3.01 -15.21
C ASN A 19 -0.21 -3.29 -16.58
N GLY A 20 -1.06 -3.27 -17.63
CA GLY A 20 -0.62 -3.41 -19.02
C GLY A 20 -0.16 -4.81 -19.43
N TRP A 21 -0.15 -5.77 -18.52
CA TRP A 21 0.30 -7.15 -18.79
C TRP A 21 -0.53 -7.85 -19.88
N SER A 22 -1.83 -7.62 -19.88
CA SER A 22 -2.76 -8.28 -20.81
C SER A 22 -2.88 -7.59 -22.18
N GLY A 23 -2.07 -6.55 -22.44
CA GLY A 23 -2.03 -5.86 -23.72
C GLY A 23 -2.39 -4.36 -23.68
N PRO A 24 -2.42 -3.69 -24.83
CA PRO A 24 -2.77 -2.27 -24.91
C PRO A 24 -4.16 -1.99 -24.33
N GLY A 25 -4.28 -0.93 -23.53
CA GLY A 25 -5.56 -0.51 -22.93
C GLY A 25 -5.92 -1.23 -21.64
N THR A 26 -5.07 -2.14 -21.12
CA THR A 26 -5.31 -2.85 -19.86
C THR A 26 -4.63 -2.18 -18.65
N SER A 27 -4.12 -0.97 -18.81
CA SER A 27 -3.61 -0.16 -17.69
C SER A 27 -4.71 0.72 -17.11
N ARG A 28 -4.82 0.74 -15.79
CA ARG A 28 -5.75 1.59 -15.06
C ARG A 28 -5.00 2.37 -13.96
N LEU A 29 -5.07 3.70 -14.02
CA LEU A 29 -4.43 4.56 -13.02
C LEU A 29 -4.97 4.29 -11.61
N ARG A 30 -4.10 4.43 -10.62
CA ARG A 30 -4.37 4.16 -9.20
C ARG A 30 -4.69 2.69 -8.89
N THR A 31 -4.28 1.77 -9.75
CA THR A 31 -4.30 0.34 -9.51
C THR A 31 -2.96 -0.26 -9.86
N VAL A 32 -2.66 -1.41 -9.30
CA VAL A 32 -1.48 -2.21 -9.68
C VAL A 32 -1.80 -3.19 -10.81
N GLY A 33 -2.99 -3.10 -11.40
CA GLY A 33 -3.39 -3.84 -12.57
C GLY A 33 -4.25 -5.07 -12.29
N LEU A 34 -4.38 -5.89 -13.32
CA LEU A 34 -5.11 -7.15 -13.27
C LEU A 34 -4.29 -8.22 -12.56
N VAL A 35 -4.98 -9.11 -11.84
CA VAL A 35 -4.37 -10.28 -11.19
C VAL A 35 -3.77 -11.20 -12.25
N ALA A 36 -2.56 -11.70 -11.98
CA ALA A 36 -1.82 -12.57 -12.89
C ALA A 36 -2.54 -13.90 -13.14
N ASN A 37 -2.36 -14.47 -14.34
CA ASN A 37 -2.95 -15.76 -14.70
C ASN A 37 -2.50 -16.87 -13.75
N GLY A 38 -3.45 -17.66 -13.25
CA GLY A 38 -3.18 -18.75 -12.29
C GLY A 38 -3.10 -18.30 -10.83
N VAL A 39 -3.21 -17.00 -10.58
CA VAL A 39 -3.30 -16.42 -9.23
C VAL A 39 -4.74 -15.95 -9.01
N LYS A 40 -5.24 -16.12 -7.79
CA LYS A 40 -6.50 -15.54 -7.35
C LYS A 40 -6.23 -14.62 -6.15
N VAL A 41 -6.90 -13.48 -6.11
CA VAL A 41 -6.87 -12.56 -4.98
C VAL A 41 -8.27 -12.48 -4.37
N THR A 42 -8.34 -12.51 -3.05
CA THR A 42 -9.54 -12.18 -2.29
C THR A 42 -9.22 -11.07 -1.29
N ILE A 43 -10.23 -10.33 -0.88
CA ILE A 43 -10.12 -9.25 0.09
C ILE A 43 -10.80 -9.72 1.37
N ASP A 44 -10.03 -9.84 2.45
CA ASP A 44 -10.52 -10.17 3.79
C ASP A 44 -10.96 -8.89 4.50
N THR A 45 -12.22 -8.54 4.34
CA THR A 45 -12.81 -7.33 4.93
C THR A 45 -13.03 -7.48 6.44
N ASP A 46 -13.08 -8.72 6.99
CA ASP A 46 -13.22 -8.96 8.42
C ASP A 46 -11.96 -8.57 9.20
N ALA A 47 -10.81 -8.62 8.53
CA ALA A 47 -9.54 -8.16 9.09
C ALA A 47 -9.45 -6.61 9.16
N TRP A 48 -10.43 -5.91 8.57
CA TRP A 48 -10.44 -4.46 8.44
C TRP A 48 -11.83 -3.89 8.68
N ASP A 49 -12.03 -3.31 9.86
CA ASP A 49 -13.33 -2.73 10.27
C ASP A 49 -13.30 -1.18 10.12
N ASP A 50 -13.29 -0.70 8.88
CA ASP A 50 -13.44 0.72 8.56
C ASP A 50 -14.79 0.97 7.87
N PRO A 51 -15.78 1.55 8.57
CA PRO A 51 -17.11 1.79 8.00
C PRO A 51 -17.12 2.79 6.84
N ASP A 52 -16.10 3.64 6.71
CA ASP A 52 -15.95 4.58 5.60
C ASP A 52 -15.41 3.86 4.32
N ARG A 53 -14.88 2.62 4.45
CA ARG A 53 -14.27 1.83 3.37
C ARG A 53 -14.65 0.34 3.44
N PRO A 54 -15.93 0.00 3.31
CA PRO A 54 -16.42 -1.36 3.52
C PRO A 54 -15.97 -2.39 2.47
N ASP A 55 -15.43 -1.94 1.34
CA ASP A 55 -14.90 -2.75 0.23
C ASP A 55 -13.38 -2.96 0.31
N GLU A 56 -12.73 -2.40 1.32
CA GLU A 56 -11.31 -2.59 1.59
C GLU A 56 -11.06 -3.67 2.64
N GLY A 57 -9.92 -4.33 2.54
CA GLY A 57 -9.51 -5.36 3.50
C GLY A 57 -8.11 -5.86 3.21
N GLU A 58 -7.68 -6.87 3.98
CA GLU A 58 -6.39 -7.50 3.74
C GLU A 58 -6.41 -8.31 2.44
N ILE A 59 -5.38 -8.13 1.64
CA ILE A 59 -5.19 -8.86 0.38
C ILE A 59 -4.73 -10.29 0.72
N ILE A 60 -5.52 -11.27 0.31
CA ILE A 60 -5.18 -12.70 0.42
C ILE A 60 -4.86 -13.22 -0.97
N VAL A 61 -3.69 -13.80 -1.14
CA VAL A 61 -3.22 -14.37 -2.40
C VAL A 61 -3.39 -15.89 -2.39
N HIS A 62 -4.01 -16.42 -3.43
CA HIS A 62 -4.19 -17.85 -3.65
C HIS A 62 -3.48 -18.23 -4.95
N GLY A 63 -2.58 -19.20 -4.91
CA GLY A 63 -1.93 -19.67 -6.13
C GLY A 63 -0.70 -20.53 -5.93
N PRO A 64 -0.23 -21.16 -7.00
CA PRO A 64 0.97 -22.00 -6.98
C PRO A 64 2.26 -21.18 -6.80
N ASN A 65 2.20 -19.87 -6.96
CA ASN A 65 3.28 -18.91 -6.75
C ASN A 65 3.52 -18.59 -5.26
N VAL A 66 2.61 -18.99 -4.36
CA VAL A 66 2.78 -18.81 -2.92
C VAL A 66 3.88 -19.74 -2.41
N MET A 67 4.79 -19.17 -1.61
CA MET A 67 5.88 -19.92 -0.96
C MET A 67 5.37 -21.04 -0.06
N LYS A 68 6.24 -22.00 0.26
CA LYS A 68 5.93 -23.07 1.23
C LYS A 68 6.03 -22.60 2.69
N GLY A 69 6.79 -21.55 2.94
CA GLY A 69 7.01 -20.99 4.28
C GLY A 69 8.40 -20.37 4.41
N TYR A 70 8.65 -19.79 5.56
CA TYR A 70 9.95 -19.22 5.94
C TYR A 70 10.89 -20.33 6.43
N TRP A 71 12.14 -20.28 5.98
CA TRP A 71 13.16 -21.24 6.39
C TRP A 71 13.40 -21.20 7.90
N ASN A 72 13.31 -22.36 8.56
CA ASN A 72 13.49 -22.52 10.01
C ASN A 72 12.67 -21.54 10.87
N ASN A 73 11.52 -21.10 10.38
CA ASN A 73 10.61 -20.20 11.13
C ASN A 73 9.16 -20.62 10.92
N GLU A 74 8.77 -21.68 11.62
CA GLU A 74 7.39 -22.19 11.56
C GLU A 74 6.37 -21.23 12.15
N GLU A 75 6.73 -20.47 13.18
CA GLU A 75 5.84 -19.53 13.84
C GLU A 75 5.43 -18.42 12.86
N ALA A 76 6.41 -17.73 12.25
CA ALA A 76 6.11 -16.74 11.22
C ALA A 76 5.41 -17.32 9.99
N THR A 77 5.68 -18.59 9.65
CA THR A 77 4.98 -19.26 8.55
C THR A 77 3.50 -19.43 8.86
N LYS A 78 3.15 -19.90 10.05
CA LYS A 78 1.75 -20.09 10.49
C LYS A 78 0.96 -18.79 10.60
N GLU A 79 1.63 -17.66 10.84
CA GLU A 79 0.98 -16.34 10.86
C GLU A 79 0.49 -15.90 9.47
N VAL A 80 1.21 -16.27 8.41
CA VAL A 80 0.95 -15.74 7.06
C VAL A 80 0.41 -16.79 6.09
N ILE A 81 0.68 -18.08 6.28
CA ILE A 81 0.15 -19.17 5.46
C ILE A 81 -1.10 -19.74 6.12
N ILE A 82 -2.27 -19.45 5.54
CA ILE A 82 -3.57 -19.92 6.03
C ILE A 82 -3.70 -21.43 5.77
N GLU A 83 -3.38 -21.81 4.53
CA GLU A 83 -3.31 -23.19 4.05
C GLU A 83 -2.33 -23.25 2.87
N PRO A 84 -1.91 -24.44 2.41
CA PRO A 84 -1.00 -24.55 1.28
C PRO A 84 -1.49 -23.77 0.04
N GLY A 85 -0.70 -22.80 -0.41
CA GLY A 85 -1.03 -21.94 -1.54
C GLY A 85 -1.94 -20.75 -1.21
N VAL A 86 -2.21 -20.47 0.08
CA VAL A 86 -3.00 -19.30 0.52
C VAL A 86 -2.22 -18.47 1.51
N PHE A 87 -1.98 -17.22 1.16
CA PHE A 87 -1.05 -16.32 1.85
C PHE A 87 -1.68 -14.99 2.23
N ARG A 88 -1.50 -14.58 3.49
CA ARG A 88 -1.82 -13.27 4.02
C ARG A 88 -0.68 -12.31 3.71
N THR A 89 -0.97 -11.26 2.94
CA THR A 89 0.09 -10.33 2.51
C THR A 89 0.45 -9.28 3.55
N GLY A 90 -0.47 -8.97 4.47
CA GLY A 90 -0.37 -7.83 5.36
C GLY A 90 -0.60 -6.48 4.67
N ASP A 91 -0.88 -6.48 3.37
CA ASP A 91 -1.24 -5.29 2.60
C ASP A 91 -2.75 -5.15 2.53
N LEU A 92 -3.23 -3.90 2.57
CA LEU A 92 -4.63 -3.57 2.40
C LEU A 92 -4.91 -3.16 0.96
N GLY A 93 -6.09 -3.51 0.48
CA GLY A 93 -6.49 -3.15 -0.85
C GLY A 93 -7.94 -3.48 -1.14
N LYS A 94 -8.29 -3.30 -2.40
CA LYS A 94 -9.59 -3.65 -2.94
C LYS A 94 -9.50 -4.12 -4.39
N LEU A 95 -10.44 -4.97 -4.78
CA LEU A 95 -10.67 -5.36 -6.16
C LEU A 95 -11.88 -4.59 -6.70
N ASP A 96 -11.73 -3.99 -7.87
CA ASP A 96 -12.89 -3.45 -8.55
C ASP A 96 -13.68 -4.56 -9.29
N LYS A 97 -14.84 -4.20 -9.81
CA LYS A 97 -15.73 -5.13 -10.55
C LYS A 97 -15.10 -5.74 -11.81
N ASP A 98 -14.07 -5.10 -12.34
CA ASP A 98 -13.36 -5.54 -13.55
C ASP A 98 -12.10 -6.35 -13.21
N GLY A 99 -11.81 -6.58 -11.89
CA GLY A 99 -10.69 -7.37 -11.39
C GLY A 99 -9.37 -6.61 -11.26
N TYR A 100 -9.39 -5.28 -11.30
CA TYR A 100 -8.19 -4.48 -11.03
C TYR A 100 -7.96 -4.35 -9.53
N LEU A 101 -6.73 -4.63 -9.11
CA LEU A 101 -6.30 -4.54 -7.73
C LEU A 101 -5.75 -3.14 -7.44
N ALA A 102 -6.24 -2.52 -6.38
CA ALA A 102 -5.70 -1.27 -5.83
C ALA A 102 -5.14 -1.53 -4.43
N ILE A 103 -3.91 -1.08 -4.17
CA ILE A 103 -3.29 -1.13 -2.84
C ILE A 103 -3.63 0.17 -2.12
N THR A 104 -4.11 0.07 -0.88
CA THR A 104 -4.56 1.22 -0.08
C THR A 104 -3.73 1.44 1.18
N GLY A 105 -2.90 0.48 1.56
CA GLY A 105 -2.01 0.60 2.71
C GLY A 105 -1.45 -0.72 3.19
N ARG A 106 -1.03 -0.74 4.46
CA ARG A 106 -0.59 -1.93 5.18
C ARG A 106 -1.35 -2.09 6.49
N VAL A 107 -1.75 -3.30 6.82
CA VAL A 107 -2.47 -3.62 8.07
C VAL A 107 -1.71 -3.09 9.29
N LYS A 108 -0.41 -3.40 9.40
CA LYS A 108 0.43 -3.00 10.54
C LYS A 108 0.82 -1.52 10.57
N SER A 109 0.68 -0.80 9.45
CA SER A 109 1.07 0.62 9.34
C SER A 109 -0.09 1.56 9.61
N GLN A 110 -1.30 1.07 9.67
CA GLN A 110 -2.47 1.88 9.97
C GLN A 110 -2.65 2.06 11.47
N PHE A 111 -3.28 3.15 11.84
CA PHE A 111 -3.63 3.42 13.23
C PHE A 111 -5.03 4.00 13.34
N LYS A 112 -5.63 3.82 14.51
CA LYS A 112 -6.96 4.32 14.84
C LYS A 112 -6.84 5.59 15.68
N LEU A 113 -7.58 6.62 15.33
CA LEU A 113 -7.75 7.81 16.12
C LEU A 113 -8.71 7.55 17.30
N GLU A 114 -8.71 8.43 18.30
CA GLU A 114 -9.62 8.34 19.45
C GLU A 114 -11.10 8.34 19.03
N ASN A 115 -11.44 9.03 17.94
CA ASN A 115 -12.80 9.07 17.38
C ASN A 115 -13.17 7.82 16.57
N GLY A 116 -12.31 6.80 16.54
CA GLY A 116 -12.55 5.56 15.84
C GLY A 116 -12.15 5.53 14.37
N LYS A 117 -11.74 6.65 13.78
CA LYS A 117 -11.34 6.69 12.36
C LYS A 117 -9.97 6.07 12.16
N TYR A 118 -9.86 5.27 11.10
CA TYR A 118 -8.58 4.71 10.66
C TYR A 118 -7.82 5.67 9.76
N VAL A 119 -6.51 5.70 9.93
CA VAL A 119 -5.60 6.51 9.13
C VAL A 119 -4.54 5.60 8.51
N SER A 120 -4.40 5.68 7.18
CA SER A 120 -3.32 5.07 6.42
C SER A 120 -2.24 6.13 6.18
N PRO A 121 -1.12 6.14 6.91
CA PRO A 121 -0.12 7.21 6.79
C PRO A 121 0.58 7.21 5.43
N ALA A 122 0.96 6.05 4.91
CA ALA A 122 1.81 5.94 3.73
C ALA A 122 1.29 6.71 2.49
N PRO A 123 0.02 6.61 2.05
CA PRO A 123 -0.47 7.39 0.91
C PRO A 123 -0.45 8.90 1.15
N LEU A 124 -0.62 9.34 2.40
CA LEU A 124 -0.60 10.76 2.76
C LEU A 124 0.84 11.29 2.78
N GLU A 125 1.77 10.53 3.34
CA GLU A 125 3.20 10.84 3.34
C GLU A 125 3.77 10.89 1.92
N GLU A 126 3.39 9.94 1.05
CA GLU A 126 3.79 9.93 -0.36
C GLU A 126 3.27 11.16 -1.11
N ASN A 127 2.00 11.55 -0.90
CA ASN A 127 1.47 12.77 -1.51
C ASN A 127 2.22 14.03 -1.05
N LEU A 128 2.64 14.10 0.20
CA LEU A 128 3.42 15.23 0.72
C LEU A 128 4.82 15.30 0.09
N LYS A 129 5.44 14.15 -0.13
CA LYS A 129 6.76 14.05 -0.80
C LYS A 129 6.74 14.44 -2.28
N LEU A 130 5.57 14.59 -2.91
CA LEU A 130 5.49 15.18 -4.25
C LEU A 130 5.89 16.68 -4.27
N SER A 131 5.84 17.36 -3.13
CA SER A 131 6.37 18.70 -3.01
C SER A 131 7.90 18.71 -2.99
N PRO A 132 8.58 19.48 -3.86
CA PRO A 132 10.04 19.58 -3.86
C PRO A 132 10.61 20.16 -2.55
N LEU A 133 9.78 20.79 -1.73
CA LEU A 133 10.16 21.36 -0.43
C LEU A 133 10.17 20.33 0.70
N VAL A 134 9.63 19.12 0.47
CA VAL A 134 9.52 18.07 1.46
C VAL A 134 10.48 16.94 1.08
N GLU A 135 11.47 16.68 1.93
CA GLU A 135 12.38 15.54 1.77
C GLU A 135 11.81 14.26 2.39
N GLN A 136 11.29 14.38 3.61
CA GLN A 136 10.62 13.29 4.30
C GLN A 136 9.40 13.80 5.08
N ALA A 137 8.41 12.93 5.23
CA ALA A 137 7.22 13.19 6.02
C ALA A 137 6.84 11.94 6.81
N VAL A 138 6.46 12.11 8.08
CA VAL A 138 5.95 11.04 8.94
C VAL A 138 4.65 11.52 9.58
N LEU A 139 3.59 10.74 9.39
CA LEU A 139 2.27 11.01 9.94
C LEU A 139 1.95 9.98 11.03
N ASP A 140 1.57 10.46 12.21
CA ASP A 140 1.06 9.62 13.30
C ASP A 140 -0.08 10.34 14.05
N GLY A 141 -0.69 9.66 15.00
CA GLY A 141 -1.83 10.17 15.79
C GLY A 141 -2.55 9.05 16.52
N ARG A 142 -1.88 7.92 16.78
CA ARG A 142 -2.45 6.76 17.50
C ARG A 142 -3.07 7.17 18.81
N ASN A 143 -4.36 6.84 18.99
CA ASN A 143 -5.14 7.17 20.17
C ASN A 143 -5.21 8.68 20.49
N MET A 144 -5.02 9.53 19.47
CA MET A 144 -5.16 10.97 19.58
C MET A 144 -6.41 11.47 18.85
N LEU A 145 -6.91 12.64 19.23
CA LEU A 145 -8.06 13.28 18.56
C LEU A 145 -7.78 13.66 17.11
N LYS A 146 -6.51 13.94 16.78
CA LYS A 146 -6.06 14.40 15.47
C LYS A 146 -4.72 13.79 15.13
N THR A 147 -4.45 13.69 13.85
CA THR A 147 -3.12 13.37 13.33
C THR A 147 -2.16 14.55 13.52
N TYR A 148 -0.88 14.24 13.68
CA TYR A 148 0.22 15.19 13.56
C TYR A 148 1.17 14.75 12.45
N LEU A 149 1.85 15.71 11.88
CA LEU A 149 2.80 15.52 10.78
C LEU A 149 4.17 16.07 11.20
N ILE A 150 5.19 15.23 11.07
CA ILE A 150 6.58 15.64 11.17
C ILE A 150 7.13 15.72 9.76
N VAL A 151 7.67 16.87 9.37
CA VAL A 151 8.24 17.09 8.05
C VAL A 151 9.73 17.39 8.18
N HIS A 152 10.55 16.64 7.44
CA HIS A 152 11.94 17.01 7.18
C HIS A 152 11.97 17.81 5.87
N PRO A 153 12.28 19.12 5.93
CA PRO A 153 12.28 19.96 4.73
C PRO A 153 13.53 19.73 3.87
N ASN A 154 13.37 19.87 2.57
CA ASN A 154 14.50 20.00 1.66
C ASN A 154 15.07 21.42 1.77
N MET A 155 16.12 21.56 2.58
CA MET A 155 16.71 22.88 2.90
C MET A 155 17.29 23.60 1.67
N GLU A 156 17.80 22.89 0.68
CA GLU A 156 18.32 23.49 -0.55
C GLU A 156 17.18 24.06 -1.41
N ALA A 157 16.12 23.27 -1.60
CA ALA A 157 14.95 23.73 -2.34
C ALA A 157 14.23 24.89 -1.64
N MET A 158 14.18 24.87 -0.29
CA MET A 158 13.60 25.96 0.49
C MET A 158 14.40 27.25 0.32
N LYS A 159 15.74 27.22 0.45
CA LYS A 159 16.60 28.37 0.22
C LYS A 159 16.45 28.93 -1.19
N ALA A 160 16.40 28.06 -2.20
CA ALA A 160 16.18 28.46 -3.58
C ALA A 160 14.81 29.15 -3.77
N ALA A 161 13.76 28.62 -3.17
CA ALA A 161 12.42 29.19 -3.24
C ALA A 161 12.34 30.56 -2.50
N MET A 162 12.97 30.67 -1.32
CA MET A 162 13.05 31.94 -0.57
C MET A 162 13.81 33.03 -1.36
N GLY A 163 14.95 32.66 -1.94
CA GLY A 163 15.71 33.58 -2.78
C GLY A 163 14.93 34.05 -4.02
N ALA A 164 14.17 33.15 -4.66
CA ALA A 164 13.29 33.50 -5.78
C ALA A 164 12.12 34.40 -5.35
N ALA A 165 11.67 34.28 -4.10
CA ALA A 165 10.60 35.13 -3.52
C ALA A 165 11.12 36.44 -2.93
N GLY A 166 12.44 36.70 -2.93
CA GLY A 166 13.05 37.89 -2.35
C GLY A 166 12.99 37.95 -0.81
N VAL A 167 12.91 36.79 -0.17
CA VAL A 167 12.89 36.64 1.30
C VAL A 167 14.31 36.24 1.74
N ASP A 168 14.91 37.01 2.61
CA ASP A 168 16.22 36.68 3.20
C ASP A 168 16.06 35.48 4.16
N ALA A 169 17.03 34.56 4.08
CA ALA A 169 17.05 33.30 4.84
C ALA A 169 17.68 33.46 6.23
#